data_9c54a33d30ae47bbed5a37552fda1a73
#
_entry.id   9c54a33d30ae47bbed5a37552fda1a73
#
_cell.length_a   1.000
_cell.length_b   1.000
_cell.length_c   1.000
_cell.angle_alpha   90.00
_cell.angle_beta   90.00
_cell.angle_gamma   90.00
#
_symmetry.space_group_name_H-M   'P 1'
#
loop_
_entity.id
_entity.type
_entity.pdbx_description
1 polymer ?
#
loop_
_entity_poly.entity_id
_entity_poly.type
_entity_poly.pdbx_seq_one_letter_code
_entity_poly.pdbx_strand_id
1 'polypeptide(L)'
;IIDGNSLVNRAFYALPELMNKKGQHTNAIYGFTNILFRILEEYNPTYLTIAFDLKAPTFRHKEYEGYKSHRKGMPNELREQIEPLKKTIDAFGISRLELEGYEADDIIGTVAKIYEKQNIDVYIITGDKDALQLASDTTKILLTKKGISELDIYDEKALKDQYGITPLQFIDLKGLMGDKSDNIPGVPGIGEKTGLKLLLDYGSLEDVYENLDSLSAGLKKKLEENYDQAFLSKRLATIVTDMPIEIDLNELRLREKNIEELCALFNEFEFNTLLSKIKTTPNPEIIAREMKLIKVDKDNIEAFKISANKSKEIFIKASAHKGNIRHRKISSLFIKIDDKLYLFKEDDVILIKDILE
;
A
#
# COMPACT_ATOMS: atom_id res chain seq x y z
N ILE A 1 -4.89 -2.23 -1.87
CA ILE A 1 -5.04 -1.12 -2.82
C ILE A 1 -3.96 -0.10 -2.53
N ILE A 2 -3.30 0.43 -3.56
CA ILE A 2 -2.24 1.43 -3.43
C ILE A 2 -2.70 2.75 -4.07
N ASP A 3 -2.50 3.85 -3.36
CA ASP A 3 -2.57 5.19 -3.91
C ASP A 3 -1.27 5.48 -4.69
N GLY A 4 -1.37 5.38 -6.03
CA GLY A 4 -0.23 5.53 -6.93
C GLY A 4 0.37 6.93 -6.90
N ASN A 5 -0.47 7.96 -6.92
CA ASN A 5 -0.03 9.34 -6.94
C ASN A 5 0.67 9.74 -5.64
N SER A 6 0.12 9.36 -4.51
CA SER A 6 0.70 9.64 -3.21
C SER A 6 2.06 8.96 -3.07
N LEU A 7 2.15 7.65 -3.39
CA LEU A 7 3.41 6.92 -3.24
C LEU A 7 4.49 7.33 -4.24
N VAL A 8 4.13 7.66 -5.50
CA VAL A 8 5.13 8.12 -6.48
C VAL A 8 5.70 9.48 -6.10
N ASN A 9 4.85 10.41 -5.66
CA ASN A 9 5.32 11.70 -5.15
C ASN A 9 6.24 11.52 -3.95
N ARG A 10 5.83 10.66 -3.01
CA ARG A 10 6.66 10.37 -1.84
C ARG A 10 8.00 9.77 -2.21
N ALA A 11 8.04 8.82 -3.11
CA ALA A 11 9.28 8.21 -3.61
C ALA A 11 10.19 9.27 -4.27
N PHE A 12 9.63 10.16 -5.07
CA PHE A 12 10.35 11.22 -5.75
C PHE A 12 11.05 12.17 -4.78
N TYR A 13 10.34 12.64 -3.74
CA TYR A 13 10.87 13.61 -2.79
C TYR A 13 11.69 12.98 -1.64
N ALA A 14 11.55 11.67 -1.40
CA ALA A 14 12.30 10.99 -0.35
C ALA A 14 13.70 10.56 -0.77
N LEU A 15 13.96 10.41 -2.06
CA LEU A 15 15.22 9.96 -2.61
C LEU A 15 15.97 11.11 -3.27
N PRO A 16 17.31 11.10 -3.24
CA PRO A 16 18.10 12.02 -4.05
C PRO A 16 17.78 11.79 -5.54
N GLU A 17 18.11 12.76 -6.34
CA GLU A 17 18.01 12.65 -7.78
C GLU A 17 18.86 11.48 -8.30
N LEU A 18 18.20 10.58 -9.02
CA LEU A 18 18.83 9.45 -9.69
C LEU A 18 18.52 9.55 -11.18
N MET A 19 19.54 9.38 -12.00
CA MET A 19 19.42 9.36 -13.47
C MET A 19 20.14 8.13 -14.03
N ASN A 20 19.59 7.58 -15.11
CA ASN A 20 20.30 6.59 -15.91
C ASN A 20 21.33 7.29 -16.86
N LYS A 21 22.16 6.52 -17.55
CA LYS A 21 23.17 7.06 -18.50
C LYS A 21 22.59 7.84 -19.66
N LYS A 22 21.29 7.73 -19.93
CA LYS A 22 20.59 8.51 -20.95
C LYS A 22 20.10 9.88 -20.43
N GLY A 23 20.35 10.18 -19.12
CA GLY A 23 19.87 11.42 -18.48
C GLY A 23 18.41 11.40 -18.07
N GLN A 24 17.75 10.26 -18.06
CA GLN A 24 16.37 10.10 -17.60
C GLN A 24 16.34 9.96 -16.07
N HIS A 25 15.46 10.73 -15.42
CA HIS A 25 15.26 10.60 -13.96
C HIS A 25 14.57 9.27 -13.62
N THR A 26 15.02 8.63 -12.55
CA THR A 26 14.58 7.27 -12.18
C THR A 26 14.31 7.09 -10.68
N ASN A 27 14.54 8.12 -9.86
CA ASN A 27 14.40 8.06 -8.39
C ASN A 27 12.96 7.70 -7.94
N ALA A 28 11.93 8.25 -8.58
CA ALA A 28 10.55 7.92 -8.25
C ALA A 28 10.22 6.45 -8.58
N ILE A 29 10.64 5.97 -9.76
CA ILE A 29 10.45 4.57 -10.18
C ILE A 29 11.17 3.63 -9.20
N TYR A 30 12.42 3.95 -8.86
CA TYR A 30 13.22 3.15 -7.94
C TYR A 30 12.59 3.07 -6.55
N GLY A 31 12.20 4.22 -6.00
CA GLY A 31 11.57 4.28 -4.68
C GLY A 31 10.23 3.56 -4.63
N PHE A 32 9.37 3.80 -5.61
CA PHE A 32 8.08 3.13 -5.73
C PHE A 32 8.25 1.60 -5.84
N THR A 33 9.17 1.15 -6.68
CA THR A 33 9.44 -0.27 -6.88
C THR A 33 9.94 -0.94 -5.59
N ASN A 34 10.76 -0.25 -4.79
CA ASN A 34 11.18 -0.78 -3.48
C ASN A 34 10.00 -0.91 -2.50
N ILE A 35 9.08 0.08 -2.46
CA ILE A 35 7.85 -0.02 -1.66
C ILE A 35 7.04 -1.22 -2.12
N LEU A 36 6.89 -1.39 -3.44
CA LEU A 36 6.12 -2.48 -4.03
C LEU A 36 6.69 -3.86 -3.66
N PHE A 37 7.99 -4.06 -3.78
CA PHE A 37 8.65 -5.29 -3.34
C PHE A 37 8.34 -5.59 -1.87
N ARG A 38 8.45 -4.58 -1.02
CA ARG A 38 8.17 -4.71 0.41
C ARG A 38 6.72 -5.12 0.66
N ILE A 39 5.75 -4.47 0.00
CA ILE A 39 4.33 -4.81 0.13
C ILE A 39 4.09 -6.26 -0.27
N LEU A 40 4.66 -6.69 -1.39
CA LEU A 40 4.53 -8.06 -1.87
C LEU A 40 5.16 -9.08 -0.91
N GLU A 41 6.30 -8.76 -0.30
CA GLU A 41 6.99 -9.63 0.65
C GLU A 41 6.31 -9.70 2.03
N GLU A 42 5.87 -8.55 2.57
CA GLU A 42 5.30 -8.47 3.93
C GLU A 42 3.84 -8.92 3.99
N TYR A 43 3.04 -8.56 2.98
CA TYR A 43 1.59 -8.79 3.00
C TYR A 43 1.16 -9.97 2.14
N ASN A 44 1.98 -10.39 1.17
CA ASN A 44 1.67 -11.48 0.22
C ASN A 44 0.20 -11.43 -0.27
N PRO A 45 -0.23 -10.33 -0.90
CA PRO A 45 -1.63 -10.11 -1.23
C PRO A 45 -2.10 -11.04 -2.34
N THR A 46 -3.32 -11.54 -2.24
CA THR A 46 -3.99 -12.29 -3.32
C THR A 46 -4.45 -11.36 -4.43
N TYR A 47 -4.91 -10.17 -4.04
CA TYR A 47 -5.41 -9.12 -4.92
C TYR A 47 -4.61 -7.85 -4.68
N LEU A 48 -4.21 -7.18 -5.73
CA LEU A 48 -3.47 -5.93 -5.65
C LEU A 48 -3.80 -5.04 -6.84
N THR A 49 -4.17 -3.80 -6.56
CA THR A 49 -4.39 -2.79 -7.59
C THR A 49 -3.83 -1.45 -7.15
N ILE A 50 -3.52 -0.60 -8.12
CA ILE A 50 -2.98 0.74 -7.89
C ILE A 50 -3.89 1.75 -8.58
N ALA A 51 -4.42 2.70 -7.82
CA ALA A 51 -5.24 3.78 -8.35
C ALA A 51 -4.36 5.00 -8.71
N PHE A 52 -4.65 5.62 -9.84
CA PHE A 52 -4.01 6.86 -10.29
C PHE A 52 -5.04 7.92 -10.66
N ASP A 53 -4.68 9.18 -10.43
CA ASP A 53 -5.44 10.32 -10.96
C ASP A 53 -5.22 10.47 -12.46
N LEU A 54 -6.28 10.79 -13.18
CA LEU A 54 -6.20 11.27 -14.54
C LEU A 54 -5.99 12.80 -14.57
N LYS A 55 -5.35 13.27 -15.63
CA LYS A 55 -5.16 14.70 -15.87
C LYS A 55 -6.45 15.32 -16.44
N ALA A 56 -7.53 15.25 -15.68
CA ALA A 56 -8.83 15.80 -16.03
C ALA A 56 -9.45 16.51 -14.82
N PRO A 57 -10.27 17.54 -15.01
CA PRO A 57 -11.02 18.13 -13.91
C PRO A 57 -11.99 17.11 -13.32
N THR A 58 -12.02 17.04 -11.99
CA THR A 58 -12.97 16.22 -11.26
C THR A 58 -14.23 17.01 -10.91
N PHE A 59 -15.25 16.35 -10.34
CA PHE A 59 -16.46 17.03 -9.88
C PHE A 59 -16.14 18.11 -8.83
N ARG A 60 -15.10 17.93 -8.00
CA ARG A 60 -14.66 18.92 -7.00
C ARG A 60 -14.19 20.21 -7.62
N HIS A 61 -13.47 20.14 -8.75
CA HIS A 61 -13.06 21.33 -9.50
C HIS A 61 -14.24 22.09 -10.12
N LYS A 62 -15.31 21.36 -10.49
CA LYS A 62 -16.53 21.98 -11.02
C LYS A 62 -17.37 22.62 -9.92
N GLU A 63 -17.36 22.07 -8.73
CA GLU A 63 -18.12 22.54 -7.56
C GLU A 63 -17.43 23.74 -6.88
N TYR A 64 -16.08 23.74 -6.84
CA TYR A 64 -15.29 24.79 -6.20
C TYR A 64 -14.06 25.12 -7.03
N GLU A 65 -14.05 26.27 -7.69
CA GLU A 65 -12.93 26.72 -8.54
C GLU A 65 -11.60 26.84 -7.79
N GLY A 66 -11.66 27.12 -6.48
CA GLY A 66 -10.49 27.18 -5.61
C GLY A 66 -9.84 25.83 -5.30
N TYR A 67 -10.52 24.69 -5.57
CA TYR A 67 -10.03 23.36 -5.20
C TYR A 67 -8.68 23.07 -5.86
N LYS A 68 -7.66 22.77 -5.04
CA LYS A 68 -6.27 22.48 -5.47
C LYS A 68 -5.63 23.55 -6.36
N SER A 69 -6.22 24.76 -6.50
CA SER A 69 -5.79 25.81 -7.44
C SER A 69 -4.37 26.32 -7.18
N HIS A 70 -3.88 26.25 -5.94
CA HIS A 70 -2.54 26.67 -5.56
C HIS A 70 -1.47 25.58 -5.74
N ARG A 71 -1.87 24.33 -6.06
CA ARG A 71 -0.92 23.24 -6.28
C ARG A 71 -0.07 23.54 -7.52
N LYS A 72 1.24 23.53 -7.34
CA LYS A 72 2.16 23.58 -8.48
C LYS A 72 2.00 22.30 -9.29
N GLY A 73 2.01 22.41 -10.61
CA GLY A 73 1.97 21.24 -11.49
C GLY A 73 3.11 20.26 -11.17
N MET A 74 2.91 19.02 -11.58
CA MET A 74 3.92 17.98 -11.45
C MET A 74 5.24 18.41 -12.11
N PRO A 75 6.41 18.33 -11.42
CA PRO A 75 7.72 18.60 -12.01
C PRO A 75 7.95 17.75 -13.26
N ASN A 76 8.70 18.27 -14.22
CA ASN A 76 8.99 17.53 -15.45
C ASN A 76 9.77 16.25 -15.17
N GLU A 77 10.69 16.31 -14.23
CA GLU A 77 11.53 15.22 -13.75
C GLU A 77 10.71 14.06 -13.15
N LEU A 78 9.56 14.36 -12.55
CA LEU A 78 8.62 13.35 -12.08
C LEU A 78 7.69 12.90 -13.21
N ARG A 79 7.23 13.82 -14.04
CA ARG A 79 6.29 13.53 -15.13
C ARG A 79 6.82 12.50 -16.10
N GLU A 80 8.10 12.59 -16.46
CA GLU A 80 8.74 11.63 -17.38
C GLU A 80 8.84 10.23 -16.79
N GLN A 81 8.76 10.08 -15.47
CA GLN A 81 8.82 8.79 -14.78
C GLN A 81 7.47 8.07 -14.67
N ILE A 82 6.33 8.75 -14.90
CA ILE A 82 4.99 8.16 -14.71
C ILE A 82 4.73 7.00 -15.67
N GLU A 83 4.92 7.21 -16.97
CA GLU A 83 4.65 6.14 -17.95
C GLU A 83 5.62 4.96 -17.82
N PRO A 84 6.94 5.15 -17.61
CA PRO A 84 7.85 4.05 -17.29
C PRO A 84 7.47 3.32 -15.99
N LEU A 85 6.99 4.03 -14.97
CA LEU A 85 6.49 3.42 -13.75
C LEU A 85 5.26 2.55 -14.00
N LYS A 86 4.28 3.07 -14.77
CA LYS A 86 3.08 2.31 -15.14
C LYS A 86 3.44 1.02 -15.87
N LYS A 87 4.39 1.05 -16.81
CA LYS A 87 4.90 -0.17 -17.46
C LYS A 87 5.53 -1.14 -16.47
N THR A 88 6.29 -0.62 -15.50
CA THR A 88 6.88 -1.45 -14.45
C THR A 88 5.80 -2.14 -13.61
N ILE A 89 4.73 -1.44 -13.25
CA ILE A 89 3.57 -1.97 -12.52
C ILE A 89 2.89 -3.07 -13.33
N ASP A 90 2.65 -2.83 -14.62
CA ASP A 90 2.05 -3.81 -15.53
C ASP A 90 2.91 -5.09 -15.62
N ALA A 91 4.23 -4.92 -15.70
CA ALA A 91 5.18 -6.04 -15.71
C ALA A 91 5.24 -6.81 -14.37
N PHE A 92 4.86 -6.19 -13.24
CA PHE A 92 4.61 -6.88 -11.97
C PHE A 92 3.32 -7.69 -11.96
N GLY A 93 2.49 -7.62 -13.01
CA GLY A 93 1.19 -8.28 -13.08
C GLY A 93 0.10 -7.61 -12.25
N ILE A 94 0.27 -6.34 -11.91
CA ILE A 94 -0.63 -5.56 -11.06
C ILE A 94 -1.57 -4.74 -11.93
N SER A 95 -2.88 -4.79 -11.63
CA SER A 95 -3.88 -3.97 -12.30
C SER A 95 -3.78 -2.51 -11.86
N ARG A 96 -4.14 -1.60 -12.76
CA ARG A 96 -4.23 -0.17 -12.49
C ARG A 96 -5.66 0.30 -12.71
N LEU A 97 -6.11 1.23 -11.86
CA LEU A 97 -7.44 1.83 -11.94
C LEU A 97 -7.31 3.34 -12.12
N GLU A 98 -8.00 3.85 -13.12
CA GLU A 98 -8.05 5.27 -13.45
C GLU A 98 -9.47 5.58 -13.96
N LEU A 99 -10.11 6.65 -13.51
CA LEU A 99 -11.44 7.02 -13.97
C LEU A 99 -11.55 8.54 -14.15
N GLU A 100 -12.01 8.96 -15.32
CA GLU A 100 -12.23 10.38 -15.61
C GLU A 100 -13.36 10.96 -14.75
N GLY A 101 -13.15 12.17 -14.23
CA GLY A 101 -14.13 12.87 -13.39
C GLY A 101 -14.01 12.59 -11.90
N TYR A 102 -13.21 11.61 -11.50
CA TYR A 102 -12.95 11.20 -10.12
C TYR A 102 -11.46 11.24 -9.80
N GLU A 103 -11.13 11.27 -8.53
CA GLU A 103 -9.77 11.17 -8.03
C GLU A 103 -9.41 9.74 -7.65
N ALA A 104 -8.12 9.43 -7.55
CA ALA A 104 -7.65 8.12 -7.10
C ALA A 104 -8.25 7.72 -5.75
N ASP A 105 -8.42 8.69 -4.84
CA ASP A 105 -9.04 8.46 -3.52
C ASP A 105 -10.48 7.97 -3.63
N ASP A 106 -11.27 8.49 -4.59
CA ASP A 106 -12.64 8.04 -4.82
C ASP A 106 -12.69 6.60 -5.35
N ILE A 107 -11.74 6.25 -6.24
CA ILE A 107 -11.57 4.87 -6.73
C ILE A 107 -11.23 3.96 -5.56
N ILE A 108 -10.25 4.35 -4.74
CA ILE A 108 -9.81 3.58 -3.56
C ILE A 108 -10.96 3.38 -2.58
N GLY A 109 -11.70 4.45 -2.26
CA GLY A 109 -12.84 4.41 -1.34
C GLY A 109 -13.96 3.50 -1.85
N THR A 110 -14.28 3.60 -3.15
CA THR A 110 -15.33 2.76 -3.75
C THR A 110 -14.93 1.29 -3.79
N VAL A 111 -13.70 0.98 -4.21
CA VAL A 111 -13.18 -0.39 -4.22
C VAL A 111 -13.16 -0.98 -2.81
N ALA A 112 -12.65 -0.21 -1.83
CA ALA A 112 -12.65 -0.64 -0.44
C ALA A 112 -14.06 -0.97 0.06
N LYS A 113 -15.04 -0.10 -0.23
CA LYS A 113 -16.43 -0.30 0.21
C LYS A 113 -17.15 -1.46 -0.46
N ILE A 114 -16.86 -1.72 -1.75
CA ILE A 114 -17.39 -2.88 -2.48
C ILE A 114 -16.93 -4.19 -1.81
N TYR A 115 -15.66 -4.31 -1.48
CA TYR A 115 -15.09 -5.55 -0.96
C TYR A 115 -15.25 -5.70 0.55
N GLU A 116 -15.32 -4.60 1.31
CA GLU A 116 -15.76 -4.61 2.71
C GLU A 116 -17.14 -5.27 2.86
N LYS A 117 -18.11 -4.93 2.00
CA LYS A 117 -19.45 -5.56 1.98
C LYS A 117 -19.41 -7.07 1.69
N GLN A 118 -18.34 -7.56 1.11
CA GLN A 118 -18.12 -8.99 0.83
C GLN A 118 -17.27 -9.69 1.92
N ASN A 119 -17.01 -9.01 3.06
CA ASN A 119 -16.15 -9.47 4.15
C ASN A 119 -14.71 -9.81 3.70
N ILE A 120 -14.16 -9.01 2.78
CA ILE A 120 -12.78 -9.10 2.36
C ILE A 120 -11.99 -8.03 3.11
N ASP A 121 -10.89 -8.43 3.77
CA ASP A 121 -9.97 -7.48 4.40
C ASP A 121 -9.29 -6.60 3.35
N VAL A 122 -9.42 -5.29 3.51
CA VAL A 122 -8.86 -4.30 2.60
C VAL A 122 -7.73 -3.54 3.30
N TYR A 123 -6.59 -3.44 2.61
CA TYR A 123 -5.45 -2.64 3.04
C TYR A 123 -5.24 -1.51 2.04
N ILE A 124 -5.37 -0.27 2.50
CA ILE A 124 -5.14 0.94 1.69
C ILE A 124 -3.77 1.49 2.04
N ILE A 125 -2.88 1.58 1.06
CA ILE A 125 -1.51 2.06 1.25
C ILE A 125 -1.40 3.43 0.60
N THR A 126 -1.22 4.46 1.41
CA THR A 126 -1.14 5.85 0.97
C THR A 126 -0.21 6.67 1.87
N GLY A 127 0.17 7.84 1.42
CA GLY A 127 0.79 8.88 2.25
C GLY A 127 -0.18 9.98 2.67
N ASP A 128 -1.44 9.90 2.21
CA ASP A 128 -2.46 10.90 2.49
C ASP A 128 -3.31 10.50 3.70
N LYS A 129 -3.43 11.42 4.65
CA LYS A 129 -4.24 11.23 5.86
C LYS A 129 -5.74 11.27 5.56
N ASP A 130 -6.15 11.80 4.44
CA ASP A 130 -7.57 11.89 4.11
C ASP A 130 -8.20 10.52 3.94
N ALA A 131 -7.39 9.50 3.56
CA ALA A 131 -7.81 8.11 3.55
C ALA A 131 -8.22 7.56 4.92
N LEU A 132 -7.86 8.23 6.06
CA LEU A 132 -8.28 7.80 7.40
C LEU A 132 -9.80 7.76 7.56
N GLN A 133 -10.53 8.54 6.77
CA GLN A 133 -11.99 8.49 6.73
C GLN A 133 -12.56 7.16 6.22
N LEU A 134 -11.74 6.32 5.57
CA LEU A 134 -12.11 5.02 5.05
C LEU A 134 -11.83 3.86 6.02
N ALA A 135 -11.19 4.16 7.17
CA ALA A 135 -10.84 3.13 8.14
C ALA A 135 -12.09 2.46 8.73
N SER A 136 -12.05 1.13 8.87
CA SER A 136 -13.10 0.33 9.50
C SER A 136 -12.48 -0.92 10.14
N ASP A 137 -13.30 -1.82 10.66
CA ASP A 137 -12.83 -3.10 11.20
C ASP A 137 -12.16 -3.98 10.13
N THR A 138 -12.62 -3.90 8.89
CA THR A 138 -12.12 -4.68 7.73
C THR A 138 -11.23 -3.89 6.80
N THR A 139 -11.33 -2.55 6.79
CA THR A 139 -10.49 -1.67 5.98
C THR A 139 -9.42 -0.99 6.84
N LYS A 140 -8.15 -1.30 6.57
CA LYS A 140 -7.00 -0.75 7.30
C LYS A 140 -6.21 0.19 6.42
N ILE A 141 -5.89 1.36 6.97
CA ILE A 141 -5.08 2.37 6.29
C ILE A 141 -3.62 2.20 6.70
N LEU A 142 -2.76 1.92 5.75
CA LEU A 142 -1.32 1.83 5.90
C LEU A 142 -0.71 3.16 5.48
N LEU A 143 -0.54 4.03 6.46
CA LEU A 143 -0.05 5.39 6.22
C LEU A 143 1.48 5.40 6.24
N THR A 144 2.09 5.84 5.14
CA THR A 144 3.55 5.93 5.06
C THR A 144 4.08 7.08 5.92
N LYS A 145 5.10 6.81 6.77
CA LYS A 145 5.85 7.81 7.56
C LYS A 145 6.96 8.49 6.75
N LYS A 146 7.79 9.29 7.42
CA LYS A 146 8.98 9.89 6.82
C LYS A 146 9.88 8.82 6.20
N GLY A 147 10.19 8.98 4.91
CA GLY A 147 10.84 7.95 4.11
C GLY A 147 9.82 6.95 3.54
N ILE A 148 10.29 5.86 2.96
CA ILE A 148 9.50 4.82 2.30
C ILE A 148 9.47 3.51 3.09
N SER A 149 10.04 3.50 4.30
CA SER A 149 10.34 2.27 5.04
C SER A 149 9.44 2.00 6.25
N GLU A 150 8.62 2.94 6.70
CA GLU A 150 7.76 2.74 7.87
C GLU A 150 6.30 3.02 7.52
N LEU A 151 5.40 2.13 7.98
CA LEU A 151 3.95 2.23 7.82
C LEU A 151 3.30 2.27 9.20
N ASP A 152 2.42 3.25 9.44
CA ASP A 152 1.48 3.21 10.55
C ASP A 152 0.18 2.58 10.06
N ILE A 153 -0.37 1.68 10.86
CA ILE A 153 -1.61 0.99 10.54
C ILE A 153 -2.74 1.62 11.36
N TYR A 154 -3.76 2.10 10.66
CA TYR A 154 -4.97 2.65 11.25
C TYR A 154 -6.18 1.80 10.86
N ASP A 155 -6.85 1.27 11.84
CA ASP A 155 -8.24 0.84 11.81
C ASP A 155 -9.10 1.88 12.56
N GLU A 156 -10.40 1.67 12.66
CA GLU A 156 -11.29 2.59 13.38
C GLU A 156 -10.86 2.78 14.84
N LYS A 157 -10.42 1.69 15.51
CA LYS A 157 -9.97 1.75 16.91
C LYS A 157 -8.71 2.59 17.06
N ALA A 158 -7.70 2.37 16.21
CA ALA A 158 -6.44 3.12 16.26
C ALA A 158 -6.67 4.61 15.99
N LEU A 159 -7.60 4.94 15.07
CA LEU A 159 -8.00 6.32 14.82
C LEU A 159 -8.64 6.96 16.06
N LYS A 160 -9.59 6.24 16.70
CA LYS A 160 -10.26 6.70 17.91
C LYS A 160 -9.29 6.85 19.07
N ASP A 161 -8.35 5.92 19.26
CA ASP A 161 -7.34 5.99 20.32
C ASP A 161 -6.39 7.18 20.13
N GLN A 162 -6.06 7.54 18.88
CA GLN A 162 -5.12 8.61 18.59
C GLN A 162 -5.75 10.00 18.51
N TYR A 163 -6.93 10.14 17.89
CA TYR A 163 -7.58 11.42 17.62
C TYR A 163 -8.84 11.64 18.44
N GLY A 164 -9.36 10.61 19.11
CA GLY A 164 -10.60 10.65 19.88
C GLY A 164 -11.87 10.63 19.02
N ILE A 165 -11.76 10.55 17.70
CA ILE A 165 -12.87 10.66 16.76
C ILE A 165 -12.98 9.42 15.87
N THR A 166 -14.15 9.22 15.28
CA THR A 166 -14.42 8.17 14.30
C THR A 166 -13.99 8.58 12.88
N PRO A 167 -13.87 7.64 11.92
CA PRO A 167 -13.60 7.95 10.53
C PRO A 167 -14.60 8.94 9.92
N LEU A 168 -15.89 8.85 10.24
CA LEU A 168 -16.90 9.80 9.77
C LEU A 168 -16.68 11.19 10.35
N GLN A 169 -16.37 11.28 11.65
CA GLN A 169 -16.04 12.56 12.29
C GLN A 169 -14.75 13.19 11.72
N PHE A 170 -13.87 12.40 11.10
CA PHE A 170 -12.70 12.95 10.41
C PHE A 170 -13.10 13.81 9.21
N ILE A 171 -14.17 13.44 8.50
CA ILE A 171 -14.75 14.25 7.42
C ILE A 171 -15.33 15.56 8.00
N ASP A 172 -16.07 15.46 9.09
CA ASP A 172 -16.65 16.61 9.77
C ASP A 172 -15.58 17.60 10.28
N LEU A 173 -14.46 17.04 10.77
CA LEU A 173 -13.31 17.83 11.17
C LEU A 173 -12.77 18.66 9.99
N LYS A 174 -12.67 18.06 8.79
CA LYS A 174 -12.27 18.77 7.56
C LYS A 174 -13.31 19.81 7.15
N GLY A 175 -14.60 19.56 7.36
CA GLY A 175 -15.66 20.54 7.16
C GLY A 175 -15.47 21.80 8.03
N LEU A 176 -15.10 21.60 9.29
CA LEU A 176 -14.86 22.68 10.26
C LEU A 176 -13.54 23.42 10.01
N MET A 177 -12.42 22.68 9.92
CA MET A 177 -11.08 23.29 9.87
C MET A 177 -10.57 23.60 8.47
N GLY A 178 -11.21 23.03 7.44
CA GLY A 178 -10.72 23.04 6.07
C GLY A 178 -9.50 22.16 5.86
N ASP A 179 -8.95 22.24 4.64
CA ASP A 179 -7.69 21.62 4.29
C ASP A 179 -6.82 22.56 3.43
N LYS A 180 -5.67 22.94 3.98
CA LYS A 180 -4.74 23.83 3.27
C LYS A 180 -4.08 23.16 2.07
N SER A 181 -3.91 21.83 2.11
CA SER A 181 -3.24 21.09 1.04
C SER A 181 -4.12 21.02 -0.22
N ASP A 182 -5.44 21.07 -0.05
CA ASP A 182 -6.43 21.01 -1.13
C ASP A 182 -7.14 22.35 -1.35
N ASN A 183 -6.73 23.36 -0.60
CA ASN A 183 -7.37 24.67 -0.60
C ASN A 183 -8.87 24.62 -0.26
N ILE A 184 -9.24 23.71 0.65
CA ILE A 184 -10.58 23.61 1.22
C ILE A 184 -10.68 24.63 2.35
N PRO A 185 -11.66 25.55 2.31
CA PRO A 185 -11.61 26.73 3.16
C PRO A 185 -11.91 26.45 4.65
N GLY A 186 -12.84 25.56 4.96
CA GLY A 186 -13.33 25.38 6.33
C GLY A 186 -13.98 26.62 6.91
N VAL A 187 -14.14 26.70 8.22
CA VAL A 187 -14.64 27.86 8.96
C VAL A 187 -13.47 28.71 9.42
N PRO A 188 -13.35 29.98 8.98
CA PRO A 188 -12.23 30.85 9.35
C PRO A 188 -12.04 30.97 10.87
N GLY A 189 -10.83 30.65 11.35
CA GLY A 189 -10.49 30.71 12.75
C GLY A 189 -10.97 29.51 13.59
N ILE A 190 -11.40 28.42 12.94
CA ILE A 190 -11.54 27.10 13.54
C ILE A 190 -10.39 26.23 13.00
N GLY A 191 -9.50 25.83 13.89
CA GLY A 191 -8.42 24.89 13.60
C GLY A 191 -8.69 23.52 14.22
N GLU A 192 -7.77 22.58 14.02
CA GLU A 192 -7.88 21.19 14.46
C GLU A 192 -8.33 21.05 15.92
N LYS A 193 -7.69 21.75 16.87
CA LYS A 193 -8.04 21.66 18.30
C LYS A 193 -9.49 22.07 18.58
N THR A 194 -9.96 23.14 17.94
CA THR A 194 -11.33 23.63 18.14
C THR A 194 -12.33 22.70 17.45
N GLY A 195 -12.01 22.26 16.24
CA GLY A 195 -12.82 21.31 15.50
C GLY A 195 -12.98 19.97 16.24
N LEU A 196 -11.88 19.38 16.72
CA LEU A 196 -11.91 18.16 17.52
C LEU A 196 -12.76 18.33 18.77
N LYS A 197 -12.61 19.46 19.51
CA LYS A 197 -13.42 19.71 20.69
C LYS A 197 -14.92 19.76 20.35
N LEU A 198 -15.29 20.46 19.28
CA LEU A 198 -16.68 20.53 18.84
C LEU A 198 -17.26 19.14 18.52
N LEU A 199 -16.50 18.30 17.80
CA LEU A 199 -16.96 16.97 17.46
C LEU A 199 -17.02 16.01 18.64
N LEU A 200 -16.14 16.17 19.62
CA LEU A 200 -16.21 15.40 20.87
C LEU A 200 -17.41 15.82 21.74
N ASP A 201 -17.74 17.11 21.74
CA ASP A 201 -18.84 17.65 22.56
C ASP A 201 -20.22 17.38 21.91
N TYR A 202 -20.33 17.42 20.58
CA TYR A 202 -21.61 17.40 19.86
C TYR A 202 -21.80 16.20 18.90
N GLY A 203 -20.74 15.54 18.45
CA GLY A 203 -20.83 14.34 17.63
C GLY A 203 -20.54 14.56 16.14
N SER A 204 -21.31 15.39 15.45
CA SER A 204 -21.17 15.65 14.01
C SER A 204 -21.15 17.15 13.69
N LEU A 205 -20.82 17.49 12.45
CA LEU A 205 -20.92 18.86 11.95
C LEU A 205 -22.36 19.34 12.05
N GLU A 206 -23.32 18.52 11.67
CA GLU A 206 -24.74 18.79 11.74
C GLU A 206 -25.18 19.11 13.20
N ASP A 207 -24.80 18.25 14.15
CA ASP A 207 -25.11 18.43 15.56
C ASP A 207 -24.47 19.70 16.15
N VAL A 208 -23.27 20.09 15.68
CA VAL A 208 -22.66 21.37 16.07
C VAL A 208 -23.56 22.53 15.65
N TYR A 209 -24.10 22.51 14.44
CA TYR A 209 -24.99 23.56 13.93
C TYR A 209 -26.38 23.56 14.60
N GLU A 210 -26.87 22.41 15.01
CA GLU A 210 -28.13 22.30 15.77
C GLU A 210 -27.98 22.87 17.21
N ASN A 211 -26.75 22.91 17.74
CA ASN A 211 -26.47 23.33 19.11
C ASN A 211 -25.72 24.68 19.21
N LEU A 212 -25.83 25.55 18.19
CA LEU A 212 -25.14 26.85 18.17
C LEU A 212 -25.41 27.73 19.40
N ASP A 213 -26.61 27.67 19.95
CA ASP A 213 -26.99 28.45 21.14
C ASP A 213 -26.23 28.09 22.43
N SER A 214 -25.64 26.90 22.47
CA SER A 214 -24.82 26.45 23.59
C SER A 214 -23.34 26.88 23.48
N LEU A 215 -22.95 27.47 22.34
CA LEU A 215 -21.59 27.91 22.10
C LEU A 215 -21.34 29.35 22.60
N SER A 216 -20.06 29.70 22.76
CA SER A 216 -19.71 31.10 23.04
C SER A 216 -20.12 31.99 21.86
N ALA A 217 -20.53 33.23 22.15
CA ALA A 217 -21.01 34.17 21.14
C ALA A 217 -20.05 34.34 19.95
N GLY A 218 -18.73 34.33 20.18
CA GLY A 218 -17.73 34.47 19.14
C GLY A 218 -17.62 33.23 18.25
N LEU A 219 -17.80 32.05 18.82
CA LEU A 219 -17.74 30.78 18.05
C LEU A 219 -19.05 30.57 17.27
N LYS A 220 -20.20 30.83 17.92
CA LYS A 220 -21.51 30.82 17.26
C LYS A 220 -21.52 31.73 16.05
N LYS A 221 -21.13 33.00 16.20
CA LYS A 221 -21.07 33.94 15.09
C LYS A 221 -20.22 33.41 13.89
N LYS A 222 -19.02 32.87 14.17
CA LYS A 222 -18.16 32.32 13.12
C LYS A 222 -18.83 31.17 12.35
N LEU A 223 -19.49 30.26 13.04
CA LEU A 223 -20.19 29.14 12.44
C LEU A 223 -21.37 29.63 11.62
N GLU A 224 -22.23 30.51 12.18
CA GLU A 224 -23.38 31.07 11.47
C GLU A 224 -22.99 31.79 10.18
N GLU A 225 -21.95 32.64 10.22
CA GLU A 225 -21.47 33.39 9.06
C GLU A 225 -20.84 32.51 7.97
N ASN A 226 -20.45 31.27 8.28
CA ASN A 226 -19.74 30.37 7.38
C ASN A 226 -20.45 29.01 7.23
N TYR A 227 -21.76 28.95 7.39
CA TYR A 227 -22.54 27.73 7.30
C TYR A 227 -22.32 27.00 5.95
N ASP A 228 -22.59 27.67 4.85
CA ASP A 228 -22.47 27.09 3.49
C ASP A 228 -21.03 26.63 3.21
N GLN A 229 -20.06 27.39 3.70
CA GLN A 229 -18.64 27.09 3.51
C GLN A 229 -18.21 25.86 4.28
N ALA A 230 -18.71 25.62 5.49
CA ALA A 230 -18.45 24.43 6.28
C ALA A 230 -18.98 23.17 5.59
N PHE A 231 -20.23 23.21 5.11
CA PHE A 231 -20.83 22.09 4.42
C PHE A 231 -20.22 21.85 3.02
N LEU A 232 -19.86 22.91 2.30
CA LEU A 232 -19.08 22.79 1.07
C LEU A 232 -17.74 22.10 1.37
N SER A 233 -17.04 22.52 2.42
CA SER A 233 -15.75 21.94 2.82
C SER A 233 -15.88 20.47 3.20
N LYS A 234 -16.93 20.09 3.94
CA LYS A 234 -17.26 18.69 4.24
C LYS A 234 -17.44 17.88 2.94
N ARG A 235 -18.23 18.39 1.98
CA ARG A 235 -18.44 17.70 0.70
C ARG A 235 -17.15 17.53 -0.11
N LEU A 236 -16.34 18.58 -0.21
CA LEU A 236 -15.08 18.54 -0.96
C LEU A 236 -14.07 17.56 -0.33
N ALA A 237 -14.06 17.45 1.01
CA ALA A 237 -13.18 16.53 1.74
C ALA A 237 -13.67 15.09 1.76
N THR A 238 -14.94 14.85 1.44
CA THR A 238 -15.53 13.50 1.43
C THR A 238 -15.03 12.70 0.25
N ILE A 239 -14.46 11.54 0.51
CA ILE A 239 -14.12 10.54 -0.50
C ILE A 239 -15.40 9.83 -0.94
N VAL A 240 -15.67 9.80 -2.24
CA VAL A 240 -16.81 9.09 -2.81
C VAL A 240 -16.57 7.58 -2.72
N THR A 241 -17.56 6.84 -2.21
CA THR A 241 -17.45 5.38 -1.99
C THR A 241 -18.49 4.57 -2.77
N ASP A 242 -19.25 5.23 -3.65
CA ASP A 242 -20.35 4.67 -4.43
C ASP A 242 -20.28 5.10 -5.90
N MET A 243 -19.08 5.25 -6.44
CA MET A 243 -18.89 5.58 -7.85
C MET A 243 -19.59 4.56 -8.75
N PRO A 244 -20.10 4.97 -9.91
CA PRO A 244 -20.73 4.08 -10.88
C PRO A 244 -19.69 3.27 -11.66
N ILE A 245 -18.94 2.40 -10.96
CA ILE A 245 -17.91 1.55 -11.52
C ILE A 245 -18.19 0.10 -11.13
N GLU A 246 -18.15 -0.78 -12.12
CA GLU A 246 -18.17 -2.22 -11.89
C GLU A 246 -16.72 -2.73 -11.94
N ILE A 247 -16.29 -3.39 -10.87
CA ILE A 247 -14.95 -3.96 -10.75
C ILE A 247 -15.10 -5.42 -10.36
N ASP A 248 -14.64 -6.31 -11.23
CA ASP A 248 -14.56 -7.75 -10.90
C ASP A 248 -13.30 -7.99 -10.04
N LEU A 249 -13.48 -8.67 -8.92
CA LEU A 249 -12.37 -9.06 -8.03
C LEU A 249 -11.28 -9.84 -8.78
N ASN A 250 -11.66 -10.64 -9.79
CA ASN A 250 -10.70 -11.39 -10.59
C ASN A 250 -9.77 -10.48 -11.41
N GLU A 251 -10.21 -9.29 -11.80
CA GLU A 251 -9.39 -8.31 -12.50
C GLU A 251 -8.32 -7.70 -11.58
N LEU A 252 -8.59 -7.67 -10.27
CA LEU A 252 -7.66 -7.19 -9.25
C LEU A 252 -6.70 -8.26 -8.75
N ARG A 253 -6.85 -9.52 -9.22
CA ARG A 253 -5.99 -10.62 -8.83
C ARG A 253 -4.56 -10.35 -9.29
N LEU A 254 -3.62 -10.46 -8.33
CA LEU A 254 -2.20 -10.35 -8.64
C LEU A 254 -1.81 -11.49 -9.61
N ARG A 255 -1.33 -11.10 -10.79
CA ARG A 255 -0.91 -12.02 -11.85
C ARG A 255 0.57 -12.38 -11.70
N GLU A 256 1.01 -13.35 -12.47
CA GLU A 256 2.43 -13.66 -12.56
C GLU A 256 3.22 -12.47 -13.13
N LYS A 257 4.40 -12.25 -12.55
CA LYS A 257 5.33 -11.20 -13.00
C LYS A 257 5.90 -11.55 -14.37
N ASN A 258 5.91 -10.59 -15.28
CA ASN A 258 6.68 -10.69 -16.50
C ASN A 258 8.16 -10.41 -16.20
N ILE A 259 8.91 -11.47 -15.85
CA ILE A 259 10.32 -11.37 -15.43
C ILE A 259 11.20 -10.82 -16.55
N GLU A 260 10.94 -11.20 -17.80
CA GLU A 260 11.71 -10.73 -18.97
C GLU A 260 11.58 -9.21 -19.13
N GLU A 261 10.36 -8.70 -19.09
CA GLU A 261 10.07 -7.26 -19.18
C GLU A 261 10.61 -6.48 -17.98
N LEU A 262 10.46 -7.00 -16.76
CA LEU A 262 11.05 -6.38 -15.56
C LEU A 262 12.57 -6.32 -15.65
N CYS A 263 13.23 -7.38 -16.14
CA CYS A 263 14.66 -7.36 -16.36
C CYS A 263 15.08 -6.33 -17.43
N ALA A 264 14.31 -6.19 -18.51
CA ALA A 264 14.56 -5.19 -19.56
C ALA A 264 14.44 -3.77 -19.00
N LEU A 265 13.33 -3.46 -18.28
CA LEU A 265 13.10 -2.16 -17.65
C LEU A 265 14.17 -1.82 -16.61
N PHE A 266 14.51 -2.77 -15.74
CA PHE A 266 15.51 -2.51 -14.69
C PHE A 266 16.93 -2.38 -15.25
N ASN A 267 17.25 -3.02 -16.37
CA ASN A 267 18.49 -2.77 -17.08
C ASN A 267 18.49 -1.36 -17.71
N GLU A 268 17.39 -0.93 -18.31
CA GLU A 268 17.25 0.42 -18.88
C GLU A 268 17.39 1.50 -17.81
N PHE A 269 16.81 1.31 -16.63
CA PHE A 269 16.89 2.22 -15.50
C PHE A 269 18.17 2.07 -14.67
N GLU A 270 19.03 1.08 -14.98
CA GLU A 270 20.26 0.75 -14.25
C GLU A 270 20.04 0.33 -12.78
N PHE A 271 18.91 -0.33 -12.51
CA PHE A 271 18.52 -0.80 -11.17
C PHE A 271 19.16 -2.15 -10.80
N ASN A 272 20.49 -2.18 -10.69
CA ASN A 272 21.25 -3.42 -10.45
C ASN A 272 20.79 -4.18 -9.19
N THR A 273 20.47 -3.46 -8.12
CA THR A 273 19.97 -4.07 -6.87
C THR A 273 18.61 -4.74 -7.06
N LEU A 274 17.70 -4.13 -7.83
CA LEU A 274 16.39 -4.69 -8.09
C LEU A 274 16.46 -5.86 -9.07
N LEU A 275 17.38 -5.82 -10.02
CA LEU A 275 17.68 -6.96 -10.91
C LEU A 275 18.11 -8.19 -10.12
N SER A 276 18.95 -8.02 -9.11
CA SER A 276 19.37 -9.14 -8.25
C SER A 276 18.19 -9.74 -7.49
N LYS A 277 17.28 -8.90 -6.97
CA LYS A 277 16.06 -9.36 -6.28
C LYS A 277 15.15 -10.21 -7.18
N ILE A 278 14.98 -9.82 -8.45
CA ILE A 278 14.14 -10.59 -9.40
C ILE A 278 14.80 -11.91 -9.77
N LYS A 279 16.11 -11.90 -10.05
CA LYS A 279 16.86 -13.11 -10.44
C LYS A 279 17.00 -14.11 -9.29
N THR A 280 16.95 -13.65 -8.03
CA THR A 280 17.06 -14.51 -6.84
C THR A 280 15.71 -15.01 -6.32
N THR A 281 14.58 -14.54 -6.86
CA THR A 281 13.27 -15.16 -6.63
C THR A 281 13.09 -16.26 -7.68
N PRO A 282 13.48 -17.50 -7.40
CA PRO A 282 13.20 -18.59 -8.32
C PRO A 282 11.67 -18.74 -8.37
N ASN A 283 11.08 -18.74 -9.56
CA ASN A 283 9.68 -19.13 -9.71
C ASN A 283 9.54 -20.53 -9.12
N PRO A 284 8.76 -20.73 -8.03
CA PRO A 284 8.62 -22.04 -7.41
C PRO A 284 8.13 -23.11 -8.39
N GLU A 285 7.37 -22.71 -9.41
CA GLU A 285 6.87 -23.63 -10.43
C GLU A 285 7.94 -24.02 -11.47
N ILE A 286 8.87 -23.12 -11.81
CA ILE A 286 10.00 -23.46 -12.71
C ILE A 286 10.94 -24.41 -11.98
N ILE A 287 11.20 -24.16 -10.68
CA ILE A 287 12.01 -25.09 -9.88
C ILE A 287 11.31 -26.43 -9.72
N ALA A 288 9.99 -26.44 -9.49
CA ALA A 288 9.22 -27.69 -9.38
C ALA A 288 9.14 -28.46 -10.71
N ARG A 289 9.24 -27.81 -11.87
CA ARG A 289 9.26 -28.46 -13.18
C ARG A 289 10.65 -29.02 -13.56
N GLU A 290 11.72 -28.39 -13.11
CA GLU A 290 13.10 -28.80 -13.45
C GLU A 290 13.79 -29.60 -12.35
N MET A 291 13.35 -29.49 -11.09
CA MET A 291 13.98 -30.18 -9.97
C MET A 291 13.14 -31.36 -9.50
N LYS A 292 13.75 -32.52 -9.43
CA LYS A 292 13.12 -33.71 -8.87
C LYS A 292 13.08 -33.60 -7.33
N LEU A 293 11.89 -33.32 -6.77
CA LEU A 293 11.68 -33.37 -5.31
C LEU A 293 11.75 -34.80 -4.81
N ILE A 294 12.69 -35.08 -3.93
CA ILE A 294 12.91 -36.40 -3.30
C ILE A 294 12.61 -36.27 -1.82
N LYS A 295 11.58 -36.93 -1.36
CA LYS A 295 11.35 -37.09 0.09
C LYS A 295 12.37 -38.07 0.63
N VAL A 296 13.06 -37.70 1.70
CA VAL A 296 14.09 -38.53 2.33
C VAL A 296 13.52 -39.08 3.59
N ASP A 297 13.69 -40.42 3.74
CA ASP A 297 13.32 -41.23 4.87
C ASP A 297 14.42 -42.27 5.14
N LYS A 298 14.15 -43.22 6.04
CA LYS A 298 15.11 -44.26 6.43
C LYS A 298 15.52 -45.19 5.27
N ASP A 299 14.67 -45.34 4.27
CA ASP A 299 14.90 -46.28 3.16
C ASP A 299 15.83 -45.69 2.08
N ASN A 300 15.89 -44.36 1.94
CA ASN A 300 16.65 -43.70 0.88
C ASN A 300 17.76 -42.73 1.39
N ILE A 301 17.96 -42.66 2.71
CA ILE A 301 18.96 -41.77 3.33
C ILE A 301 20.37 -41.99 2.84
N GLU A 302 20.77 -43.21 2.57
CA GLU A 302 22.13 -43.53 2.11
C GLU A 302 22.40 -42.97 0.71
N ALA A 303 21.40 -43.00 -0.16
CA ALA A 303 21.51 -42.39 -1.48
C ALA A 303 21.70 -40.85 -1.41
N PHE A 304 21.01 -40.21 -0.45
CA PHE A 304 21.19 -38.80 -0.15
C PHE A 304 22.62 -38.53 0.36
N LYS A 305 23.12 -39.29 1.34
CA LYS A 305 24.46 -39.13 1.93
C LYS A 305 25.56 -39.24 0.86
N ILE A 306 25.42 -40.19 -0.07
CA ILE A 306 26.36 -40.32 -1.19
C ILE A 306 26.33 -39.08 -2.10
N SER A 307 25.16 -38.52 -2.36
CA SER A 307 25.02 -37.31 -3.16
C SER A 307 25.61 -36.10 -2.46
N ALA A 308 25.36 -35.95 -1.16
CA ALA A 308 25.88 -34.84 -0.36
C ALA A 308 27.41 -34.85 -0.27
N ASN A 309 28.03 -36.02 -0.08
CA ASN A 309 29.48 -36.15 0.01
C ASN A 309 30.22 -35.93 -1.33
N LYS A 310 29.52 -36.02 -2.46
CA LYS A 310 30.11 -35.79 -3.78
C LYS A 310 29.96 -34.37 -4.27
N SER A 311 29.05 -33.59 -3.69
CA SER A 311 28.76 -32.24 -4.12
C SER A 311 29.74 -31.22 -3.53
N LYS A 312 30.10 -30.21 -4.32
CA LYS A 312 30.94 -29.08 -3.90
C LYS A 312 30.15 -28.01 -3.16
N GLU A 313 28.85 -27.94 -3.40
CA GLU A 313 27.98 -26.92 -2.81
C GLU A 313 26.63 -27.55 -2.41
N ILE A 314 26.17 -27.24 -1.22
CA ILE A 314 24.91 -27.68 -0.66
C ILE A 314 24.15 -26.46 -0.16
N PHE A 315 22.92 -26.26 -0.63
CA PHE A 315 22.05 -25.20 -0.13
C PHE A 315 21.02 -25.78 0.84
N ILE A 316 20.91 -25.18 2.05
CA ILE A 316 20.02 -25.67 3.10
C ILE A 316 19.01 -24.58 3.45
N LYS A 317 17.73 -24.95 3.52
CA LYS A 317 16.64 -24.12 4.02
C LYS A 317 15.81 -24.87 5.04
N ALA A 318 15.76 -24.38 6.28
CA ALA A 318 14.93 -24.94 7.33
C ALA A 318 13.64 -24.11 7.50
N SER A 319 12.52 -24.80 7.70
CA SER A 319 11.27 -24.23 8.21
C SER A 319 11.06 -24.70 9.65
N ALA A 320 10.53 -23.83 10.51
CA ALA A 320 10.29 -24.13 11.90
C ALA A 320 8.84 -23.83 12.30
N HIS A 321 8.31 -24.54 13.28
CA HIS A 321 7.00 -24.24 13.85
C HIS A 321 6.96 -22.84 14.49
N LYS A 322 5.78 -22.19 14.45
CA LYS A 322 5.56 -20.92 15.15
C LYS A 322 5.77 -21.11 16.67
N GLY A 323 6.61 -20.31 17.28
CA GLY A 323 6.89 -20.37 18.72
C GLY A 323 8.05 -19.48 19.13
N ASN A 324 8.40 -19.50 20.43
CA ASN A 324 9.53 -18.73 20.97
C ASN A 324 10.85 -19.24 20.37
N ILE A 325 11.73 -18.32 19.96
CA ILE A 325 12.99 -18.60 19.24
C ILE A 325 13.85 -19.66 19.95
N ARG A 326 13.83 -19.71 21.28
CA ARG A 326 14.64 -20.66 22.06
C ARG A 326 14.14 -22.13 22.05
N HIS A 327 12.92 -22.38 21.55
CA HIS A 327 12.26 -23.69 21.58
C HIS A 327 11.64 -24.09 20.24
N ARG A 328 12.04 -23.46 19.15
CA ARG A 328 11.52 -23.79 17.82
C ARG A 328 12.07 -25.13 17.35
N LYS A 329 11.16 -26.07 17.04
CA LYS A 329 11.51 -27.30 16.35
C LYS A 329 11.45 -27.09 14.84
N ILE A 330 12.38 -27.70 14.12
CA ILE A 330 12.37 -27.70 12.65
C ILE A 330 11.17 -28.54 12.19
N SER A 331 10.28 -27.96 11.41
CA SER A 331 9.14 -28.67 10.83
C SER A 331 9.47 -29.37 9.52
N SER A 332 10.41 -28.82 8.78
CA SER A 332 10.94 -29.41 7.54
C SER A 332 12.30 -28.81 7.19
N LEU A 333 13.12 -29.61 6.51
CA LEU A 333 14.42 -29.19 5.99
C LEU A 333 14.48 -29.52 4.51
N PHE A 334 14.82 -28.50 3.71
CA PHE A 334 15.06 -28.63 2.29
C PHE A 334 16.55 -28.54 2.02
N ILE A 335 17.07 -29.51 1.29
CA ILE A 335 18.50 -29.51 0.89
C ILE A 335 18.56 -29.64 -0.62
N LYS A 336 19.17 -28.66 -1.29
CA LYS A 336 19.44 -28.69 -2.71
C LYS A 336 20.87 -29.18 -2.95
N ILE A 337 21.00 -30.17 -3.79
CA ILE A 337 22.27 -30.73 -4.27
C ILE A 337 22.12 -30.89 -5.79
N ASP A 338 22.94 -30.14 -6.54
CA ASP A 338 22.87 -30.07 -8.00
C ASP A 338 21.44 -29.75 -8.51
N ASP A 339 20.83 -30.62 -9.30
CA ASP A 339 19.47 -30.52 -9.87
C ASP A 339 18.38 -31.20 -9.02
N LYS A 340 18.73 -31.69 -7.83
CA LYS A 340 17.81 -32.41 -6.94
C LYS A 340 17.51 -31.58 -5.69
N LEU A 341 16.24 -31.61 -5.28
CA LEU A 341 15.76 -31.05 -4.03
C LEU A 341 15.31 -32.15 -3.10
N TYR A 342 15.96 -32.26 -1.95
CA TYR A 342 15.66 -33.24 -0.91
C TYR A 342 14.84 -32.61 0.19
N LEU A 343 13.74 -33.27 0.59
CA LEU A 343 12.86 -32.86 1.67
C LEU A 343 12.92 -33.85 2.83
N PHE A 344 13.30 -33.35 3.99
CA PHE A 344 13.22 -34.05 5.27
C PHE A 344 12.05 -33.48 6.08
N LYS A 345 11.17 -34.36 6.57
CA LYS A 345 10.16 -33.98 7.55
C LYS A 345 10.76 -33.94 8.95
N GLU A 346 10.03 -33.39 9.92
CA GLU A 346 10.48 -33.19 11.31
C GLU A 346 11.19 -34.42 11.88
N ASP A 347 10.57 -35.61 11.76
CA ASP A 347 11.10 -36.86 12.31
C ASP A 347 12.33 -37.39 11.56
N ASP A 348 12.51 -37.02 10.30
CA ASP A 348 13.58 -37.49 9.44
C ASP A 348 14.82 -36.59 9.49
N VAL A 349 14.74 -35.38 10.01
CA VAL A 349 15.86 -34.43 10.13
C VAL A 349 17.01 -35.01 10.96
N ILE A 350 16.67 -35.85 11.95
CA ILE A 350 17.67 -36.50 12.81
C ILE A 350 18.62 -37.41 11.99
N LEU A 351 18.17 -37.95 10.85
CA LEU A 351 18.92 -38.89 10.02
C LEU A 351 20.18 -38.28 9.38
N ILE A 352 20.27 -36.94 9.34
CA ILE A 352 21.39 -36.19 8.71
C ILE A 352 22.17 -35.37 9.73
N LYS A 353 21.99 -35.64 11.03
CA LYS A 353 22.72 -34.94 12.09
C LYS A 353 24.23 -34.94 11.82
N ASP A 354 24.77 -36.11 11.45
CA ASP A 354 26.19 -36.35 11.22
C ASP A 354 26.74 -35.59 9.99
N ILE A 355 25.84 -35.06 9.10
CA ILE A 355 26.23 -34.26 7.94
C ILE A 355 26.16 -32.77 8.25
N LEU A 356 25.37 -32.39 9.24
CA LEU A 356 25.17 -31.00 9.65
C LEU A 356 26.15 -30.54 10.75
N GLU A 357 26.77 -31.48 11.43
CA GLU A 357 27.89 -31.27 12.37
C GLU A 357 29.25 -31.30 11.64
#